data_ead3fa0f41b1d00d4224c2b388ee0711
#
_entry.id   ead3fa0f41b1d00d4224c2b388ee0711
#
_cell.length_a   1.000
_cell.length_b   1.000
_cell.length_c   1.000
_cell.angle_alpha   90.00
_cell.angle_beta   90.00
_cell.angle_gamma   90.00
#
_symmetry.space_group_name_H-M   'P 1'
#
loop_
_entity.id
_entity.type
_entity.pdbx_description
1 polymer ?
#
loop_
_entity_poly.entity_id
_entity_poly.type
_entity_poly.pdbx_seq_one_letter_code
_entity_poly.pdbx_strand_id
1 'polypeptide(L)'
;VNLSEVWTVLRTSNVLLLVLSPIVGTCIFPLRARRWRTILEPVSGRIAFGPLWRSTAIGMMMNNVFPLRAGEFARAFSITREVPRVPITTALGSLAVDRIFDAIVIFAMMFAAMLDPRFPSGVKLAGRTVPELAQFGVGAMLALLVVCYAMVMQAPRVLSMVRWVAHRVLPRFEDVVVGFVE
;
A
#
# COMPACT_ATOMS: atom_id res chain seq x y z
N VAL A 1 -22.12 17.33 11.05
CA VAL A 1 -22.60 16.02 11.54
C VAL A 1 -23.60 16.28 12.63
N ASN A 2 -24.82 15.78 12.48
CA ASN A 2 -25.93 16.02 13.41
C ASN A 2 -25.84 14.98 14.55
N LEU A 3 -25.33 15.39 15.70
CA LEU A 3 -25.07 14.50 16.84
C LEU A 3 -26.34 13.76 17.32
N SER A 4 -27.51 14.38 17.19
CA SER A 4 -28.80 13.77 17.56
C SER A 4 -29.16 12.59 16.64
N GLU A 5 -28.88 12.69 15.34
CA GLU A 5 -29.09 11.60 14.38
C GLU A 5 -28.13 10.44 14.66
N VAL A 6 -26.85 10.73 14.91
CA VAL A 6 -25.86 9.72 15.28
C VAL A 6 -26.29 8.97 16.54
N TRP A 7 -26.80 9.69 17.55
CA TRP A 7 -27.26 9.09 18.80
C TRP A 7 -28.47 8.17 18.59
N THR A 8 -29.41 8.57 17.73
CA THR A 8 -30.58 7.77 17.39
C THR A 8 -30.19 6.49 16.66
N VAL A 9 -29.27 6.59 15.67
CA VAL A 9 -28.76 5.42 14.94
C VAL A 9 -28.00 4.47 15.87
N LEU A 10 -27.19 4.99 16.79
CA LEU A 10 -26.46 4.16 17.76
C LEU A 10 -27.42 3.38 18.68
N ARG A 11 -28.51 3.99 19.12
CA ARG A 11 -29.51 3.32 19.97
C ARG A 11 -30.30 2.22 19.26
N THR A 12 -30.50 2.36 17.95
CA THR A 12 -31.23 1.37 17.14
C THR A 12 -30.32 0.29 16.56
N SER A 13 -28.99 0.48 16.66
CA SER A 13 -28.00 -0.45 16.13
C SER A 13 -27.81 -1.67 17.04
N ASN A 14 -27.42 -2.78 16.43
CA ASN A 14 -27.07 -3.99 17.19
C ASN A 14 -25.76 -3.77 17.96
N VAL A 15 -25.85 -3.78 19.29
CA VAL A 15 -24.69 -3.53 20.20
C VAL A 15 -23.55 -4.51 19.95
N LEU A 16 -23.86 -5.77 19.62
CA LEU A 16 -22.84 -6.79 19.31
C LEU A 16 -22.03 -6.39 18.07
N LEU A 17 -22.68 -5.92 17.02
CA LEU A 17 -21.99 -5.47 15.80
C LEU A 17 -21.20 -4.18 16.03
N LEU A 18 -21.71 -3.29 16.87
CA LEU A 18 -20.98 -2.06 17.25
C LEU A 18 -19.68 -2.37 18.01
N VAL A 19 -19.67 -3.38 18.86
CA VAL A 19 -18.47 -3.79 19.59
C VAL A 19 -17.53 -4.63 18.71
N LEU A 20 -18.06 -5.53 17.89
CA LEU A 20 -17.25 -6.38 17.01
C LEU A 20 -16.56 -5.58 15.91
N SER A 21 -17.20 -4.55 15.37
CA SER A 21 -16.66 -3.74 14.26
C SER A 21 -15.28 -3.14 14.58
N PRO A 22 -15.07 -2.41 15.67
CA PRO A 22 -13.73 -1.88 15.99
C PRO A 22 -12.73 -2.99 16.35
N ILE A 23 -13.17 -4.10 16.95
CA ILE A 23 -12.28 -5.25 17.24
C ILE A 23 -11.76 -5.85 15.93
N VAL A 24 -12.66 -6.16 14.99
CA VAL A 24 -12.30 -6.69 13.67
C VAL A 24 -11.45 -5.68 12.90
N GLY A 25 -11.83 -4.40 12.93
CA GLY A 25 -11.07 -3.31 12.32
C GLY A 25 -9.65 -3.19 12.89
N THR A 26 -9.48 -3.40 14.19
CA THR A 26 -8.17 -3.36 14.84
C THR A 26 -7.30 -4.57 14.47
N CYS A 27 -7.90 -5.73 14.23
CA CYS A 27 -7.16 -6.93 13.80
C CYS A 27 -6.44 -6.77 12.46
N ILE A 28 -6.79 -5.77 11.64
CA ILE A 28 -6.09 -5.49 10.38
C ILE A 28 -4.63 -5.06 10.62
N PHE A 29 -4.33 -4.42 11.75
CA PHE A 29 -2.97 -3.93 12.05
C PHE A 29 -1.97 -5.07 12.20
N PRO A 30 -2.18 -6.09 13.06
CA PRO A 30 -1.28 -7.22 13.18
C PRO A 30 -1.18 -8.03 11.89
N LEU A 31 -2.27 -8.17 11.14
CA LEU A 31 -2.26 -8.88 9.85
C LEU A 31 -1.38 -8.15 8.83
N ARG A 32 -1.50 -6.83 8.72
CA ARG A 32 -0.64 -6.01 7.85
C ARG A 32 0.82 -6.06 8.28
N ALA A 33 1.11 -5.98 9.57
CA ALA A 33 2.47 -6.09 10.10
C ALA A 33 3.07 -7.48 9.78
N ARG A 34 2.29 -8.55 9.92
CA ARG A 34 2.71 -9.91 9.60
C ARG A 34 2.98 -10.09 8.11
N ARG A 35 2.08 -9.61 7.24
CA ARG A 35 2.28 -9.65 5.78
C ARG A 35 3.52 -8.88 5.37
N TRP A 36 3.73 -7.69 5.91
CA TRP A 36 4.92 -6.91 5.64
C TRP A 36 6.20 -7.60 6.09
N ARG A 37 6.16 -8.28 7.23
CA ARG A 37 7.25 -9.12 7.70
C ARG A 37 7.66 -10.16 6.65
N THR A 38 6.70 -10.87 6.07
CA THR A 38 6.93 -11.89 5.04
C THR A 38 7.62 -11.31 3.79
N ILE A 39 7.31 -10.06 3.43
CA ILE A 39 7.92 -9.37 2.28
C ILE A 39 9.33 -8.86 2.62
N LEU A 40 9.56 -8.40 3.84
CA LEU A 40 10.79 -7.73 4.24
C LEU A 40 11.88 -8.70 4.72
N GLU A 41 11.52 -9.80 5.39
CA GLU A 41 12.48 -10.78 5.94
C GLU A 41 13.42 -11.43 4.91
N PRO A 42 13.00 -11.77 3.67
CA PRO A 42 13.90 -12.35 2.69
C PRO A 42 15.09 -11.46 2.34
N VAL A 43 14.92 -10.13 2.44
CA VAL A 43 15.96 -9.15 2.08
C VAL A 43 16.73 -8.66 3.31
N SER A 44 16.06 -8.53 4.46
CA SER A 44 16.62 -7.89 5.65
C SER A 44 16.91 -8.86 6.81
N GLY A 45 16.65 -10.17 6.60
CA GLY A 45 16.74 -11.18 7.65
C GLY A 45 15.60 -11.08 8.66
N ARG A 46 15.62 -11.94 9.68
CA ARG A 46 14.55 -12.04 10.68
C ARG A 46 14.36 -10.72 11.44
N ILE A 47 13.14 -10.19 11.41
CA ILE A 47 12.76 -8.97 12.11
C ILE A 47 11.74 -9.31 13.19
N ALA A 48 11.94 -8.78 14.40
CA ALA A 48 10.97 -8.93 15.49
C ALA A 48 9.62 -8.30 15.10
N PHE A 49 8.52 -8.88 15.59
CA PHE A 49 7.17 -8.41 15.24
C PHE A 49 6.86 -7.01 15.80
N GLY A 50 7.39 -6.68 16.99
CA GLY A 50 7.16 -5.40 17.66
C GLY A 50 7.49 -4.15 16.81
N PRO A 51 8.72 -4.04 16.26
CA PRO A 51 9.08 -2.95 15.34
C PRO A 51 8.14 -2.82 14.15
N LEU A 52 7.80 -3.93 13.50
CA LEU A 52 6.89 -3.94 12.36
C LEU A 52 5.47 -3.49 12.73
N TRP A 53 4.99 -3.93 13.88
CA TRP A 53 3.70 -3.51 14.43
C TRP A 53 3.67 -1.99 14.69
N ARG A 54 4.66 -1.47 15.44
CA ARG A 54 4.73 -0.03 15.76
C ARG A 54 4.84 0.81 14.50
N SER A 55 5.72 0.44 13.57
CA SER A 55 5.87 1.14 12.29
C SER A 55 4.58 1.13 11.48
N THR A 56 3.84 0.00 11.47
CA THR A 56 2.55 -0.10 10.80
C THR A 56 1.51 0.81 11.46
N ALA A 57 1.44 0.84 12.79
CA ALA A 57 0.52 1.69 13.53
C ALA A 57 0.82 3.19 13.31
N ILE A 58 2.10 3.58 13.34
CA ILE A 58 2.55 4.95 13.03
C ILE A 58 2.14 5.34 11.61
N GLY A 59 2.38 4.47 10.63
CA GLY A 59 2.00 4.73 9.24
C GLY A 59 0.50 4.93 9.06
N MET A 60 -0.32 4.11 9.72
CA MET A 60 -1.77 4.24 9.65
C MET A 60 -2.28 5.49 10.36
N MET A 61 -1.71 5.85 11.51
CA MET A 61 -2.00 7.11 12.19
C MET A 61 -1.68 8.31 11.28
N MET A 62 -0.50 8.31 10.67
CA MET A 62 -0.08 9.38 9.76
C MET A 62 -0.99 9.51 8.54
N ASN A 63 -1.50 8.41 7.99
CA ASN A 63 -2.45 8.44 6.89
C ASN A 63 -3.82 9.06 7.26
N ASN A 64 -4.19 9.01 8.54
CA ASN A 64 -5.42 9.62 9.03
C ASN A 64 -5.26 11.12 9.37
N VAL A 65 -4.05 11.54 9.75
CA VAL A 65 -3.76 12.92 10.18
C VAL A 65 -3.28 13.78 9.02
N PHE A 66 -2.47 13.24 8.12
CA PHE A 66 -1.86 14.00 7.03
C PHE A 66 -2.49 13.68 5.67
N PRO A 67 -2.70 14.71 4.83
CA PRO A 67 -3.08 14.51 3.44
C PRO A 67 -1.98 13.77 2.66
N LEU A 68 -2.30 13.33 1.43
CA LEU A 68 -1.36 12.69 0.49
C LEU A 68 -0.82 11.32 0.94
N ARG A 69 -1.45 10.66 1.91
CA ARG A 69 -1.05 9.31 2.37
C ARG A 69 0.43 9.21 2.77
N ALA A 70 0.94 10.22 3.48
CA ALA A 70 2.32 10.26 3.96
C ALA A 70 2.70 9.11 4.92
N GLY A 71 1.73 8.31 5.35
CA GLY A 71 1.94 7.19 6.26
C GLY A 71 2.84 6.08 5.74
N GLU A 72 2.94 5.89 4.41
CA GLU A 72 3.87 4.91 3.86
C GLU A 72 5.33 5.33 4.10
N PHE A 73 5.62 6.62 3.92
CA PHE A 73 6.94 7.17 4.25
C PHE A 73 7.22 7.12 5.75
N ALA A 74 6.23 7.47 6.58
CA ALA A 74 6.36 7.39 8.04
C ALA A 74 6.61 5.94 8.51
N ARG A 75 5.95 4.97 7.88
CA ARG A 75 6.13 3.53 8.14
C ARG A 75 7.54 3.08 7.77
N ALA A 76 8.04 3.45 6.57
CA ALA A 76 9.39 3.13 6.13
C ALA A 76 10.44 3.79 7.02
N PHE A 77 10.27 5.05 7.36
CA PHE A 77 11.16 5.78 8.25
C PHE A 77 11.19 5.19 9.66
N SER A 78 10.04 4.84 10.22
CA SER A 78 9.94 4.25 11.56
C SER A 78 10.69 2.92 11.65
N ILE A 79 10.53 2.01 10.68
CA ILE A 79 11.23 0.72 10.71
C ILE A 79 12.74 0.88 10.58
N THR A 80 13.21 1.81 9.75
CA THR A 80 14.63 2.11 9.59
C THR A 80 15.26 2.62 10.89
N ARG A 81 14.52 3.39 11.67
CA ARG A 81 14.95 3.87 12.99
C ARG A 81 15.02 2.76 14.04
N GLU A 82 14.04 1.85 14.04
CA GLU A 82 13.98 0.76 15.01
C GLU A 82 14.89 -0.42 14.64
N VAL A 83 15.13 -0.63 13.36
CA VAL A 83 15.95 -1.72 12.83
C VAL A 83 16.97 -1.14 11.83
N PRO A 84 18.11 -0.60 12.31
CA PRO A 84 19.08 0.12 11.46
C PRO A 84 19.66 -0.67 10.28
N ARG A 85 19.60 -1.99 10.35
CA ARG A 85 19.99 -2.88 9.24
C ARG A 85 19.03 -2.88 8.05
N VAL A 86 17.84 -2.28 8.19
CA VAL A 86 16.86 -2.12 7.11
C VAL A 86 17.02 -0.73 6.53
N PRO A 87 17.64 -0.55 5.37
CA PRO A 87 17.73 0.75 4.73
C PRO A 87 16.35 1.22 4.27
N ILE A 88 16.16 2.52 4.19
CA ILE A 88 14.88 3.11 3.83
C ILE A 88 14.43 2.73 2.43
N THR A 89 15.38 2.54 1.50
CA THR A 89 15.12 2.05 0.13
C THR A 89 14.50 0.67 0.13
N THR A 90 15.03 -0.24 0.93
CA THR A 90 14.48 -1.60 1.10
C THR A 90 13.09 -1.55 1.73
N ALA A 91 12.89 -0.70 2.74
CA ALA A 91 11.60 -0.52 3.37
C ALA A 91 10.56 0.02 2.36
N LEU A 92 10.88 1.07 1.60
CA LEU A 92 10.00 1.63 0.57
C LEU A 92 9.74 0.63 -0.56
N GLY A 93 10.76 -0.08 -1.04
CA GLY A 93 10.60 -1.13 -2.04
C GLY A 93 9.67 -2.25 -1.58
N SER A 94 9.78 -2.69 -0.32
CA SER A 94 8.89 -3.69 0.25
C SER A 94 7.43 -3.20 0.36
N LEU A 95 7.23 -1.91 0.65
CA LEU A 95 5.89 -1.29 0.67
C LEU A 95 5.31 -1.18 -0.74
N ALA A 96 6.13 -0.91 -1.75
CA ALA A 96 5.68 -0.92 -3.15
C ALA A 96 5.19 -2.32 -3.57
N VAL A 97 5.93 -3.37 -3.20
CA VAL A 97 5.51 -4.77 -3.41
C VAL A 97 4.19 -5.06 -2.69
N ASP A 98 4.03 -4.58 -1.45
CA ASP A 98 2.79 -4.69 -0.68
C ASP A 98 1.60 -4.08 -1.43
N ARG A 99 1.78 -2.92 -2.10
CA ARG A 99 0.75 -2.27 -2.93
C ARG A 99 0.40 -3.06 -4.19
N ILE A 100 1.38 -3.69 -4.81
CA ILE A 100 1.14 -4.55 -5.98
C ILE A 100 0.25 -5.74 -5.60
N PHE A 101 0.52 -6.40 -4.48
CA PHE A 101 -0.33 -7.47 -3.98
C PHE A 101 -1.76 -6.99 -3.66
N ASP A 102 -1.90 -5.80 -3.02
CA ASP A 102 -3.22 -5.21 -2.77
C ASP A 102 -3.99 -4.99 -4.09
N ALA A 103 -3.33 -4.45 -5.11
CA ALA A 103 -3.93 -4.21 -6.42
C ALA A 103 -4.36 -5.54 -7.08
N ILE A 104 -3.52 -6.57 -7.06
CA ILE A 104 -3.84 -7.90 -7.61
C ILE A 104 -5.10 -8.46 -6.96
N VAL A 105 -5.20 -8.41 -5.63
CA VAL A 105 -6.36 -8.92 -4.89
C VAL A 105 -7.63 -8.13 -5.25
N ILE A 106 -7.55 -6.80 -5.30
CA ILE A 106 -8.68 -5.95 -5.66
C ILE A 106 -9.19 -6.27 -7.07
N PHE A 107 -8.30 -6.39 -8.04
CA PHE A 107 -8.67 -6.74 -9.42
C PHE A 107 -9.22 -8.15 -9.53
N ALA A 108 -8.64 -9.12 -8.83
CA ALA A 108 -9.15 -10.48 -8.79
C ALA A 108 -10.58 -10.54 -8.20
N MET A 109 -10.83 -9.82 -7.10
CA MET A 109 -12.16 -9.72 -6.49
C MET A 109 -13.16 -9.01 -7.43
N MET A 110 -12.73 -7.95 -8.11
CA MET A 110 -13.56 -7.24 -9.07
C MET A 110 -13.91 -8.16 -10.25
N PHE A 111 -12.94 -8.90 -10.77
CA PHE A 111 -13.16 -9.87 -11.83
C PHE A 111 -14.12 -11.00 -11.39
N ALA A 112 -13.91 -11.53 -10.19
CA ALA A 112 -14.80 -12.54 -9.61
C ALA A 112 -16.25 -12.01 -9.44
N ALA A 113 -16.39 -10.75 -9.01
CA ALA A 113 -17.73 -10.12 -8.91
C ALA A 113 -18.40 -9.94 -10.27
N MET A 114 -17.64 -9.71 -11.34
CA MET A 114 -18.20 -9.63 -12.71
C MET A 114 -18.70 -10.95 -13.27
N LEU A 115 -18.27 -12.08 -12.72
CA LEU A 115 -18.76 -13.40 -13.10
C LEU A 115 -20.17 -13.68 -12.53
N ASP A 116 -20.66 -12.88 -11.57
CA ASP A 116 -22.00 -13.00 -11.03
C ASP A 116 -23.02 -12.52 -12.08
N PRO A 117 -24.01 -13.35 -12.49
CA PRO A 117 -25.08 -12.96 -13.42
C PRO A 117 -25.90 -11.75 -12.96
N ARG A 118 -25.89 -11.45 -11.65
CA ARG A 118 -26.58 -10.29 -11.05
C ARG A 118 -25.76 -9.01 -11.11
N PHE A 119 -24.54 -9.07 -11.64
CA PHE A 119 -23.67 -7.91 -11.69
C PHE A 119 -24.25 -6.83 -12.61
N PRO A 120 -24.39 -5.58 -12.15
CA PRO A 120 -25.03 -4.50 -12.90
C PRO A 120 -24.10 -4.00 -14.03
N SER A 121 -24.02 -4.79 -15.12
CA SER A 121 -23.14 -4.52 -16.27
C SER A 121 -23.48 -3.23 -17.03
N GLY A 122 -24.74 -2.74 -16.88
CA GLY A 122 -25.21 -1.51 -17.53
C GLY A 122 -24.86 -0.20 -16.82
N VAL A 123 -24.28 -0.25 -15.63
CA VAL A 123 -23.88 0.96 -14.89
C VAL A 123 -22.69 1.60 -15.57
N LYS A 124 -22.82 2.88 -15.95
CA LYS A 124 -21.73 3.68 -16.50
C LYS A 124 -21.08 4.52 -15.40
N LEU A 125 -19.78 4.38 -15.22
CA LEU A 125 -18.94 5.25 -14.42
C LEU A 125 -17.98 6.04 -15.34
N ALA A 126 -17.97 7.36 -15.22
CA ALA A 126 -17.15 8.23 -16.06
C ALA A 126 -17.36 7.99 -17.60
N GLY A 127 -18.59 7.67 -18.01
CA GLY A 127 -18.94 7.44 -19.43
C GLY A 127 -18.58 6.06 -19.97
N ARG A 128 -17.96 5.19 -19.19
CA ARG A 128 -17.58 3.80 -19.54
C ARG A 128 -18.38 2.80 -18.74
N THR A 129 -18.63 1.64 -19.31
CA THR A 129 -19.26 0.54 -18.60
C THR A 129 -18.29 -0.08 -17.58
N VAL A 130 -18.80 -0.66 -16.50
CA VAL A 130 -17.97 -1.28 -15.47
C VAL A 130 -17.05 -2.38 -16.04
N PRO A 131 -17.49 -3.25 -16.98
CA PRO A 131 -16.61 -4.20 -17.67
C PRO A 131 -15.45 -3.55 -18.43
N GLU A 132 -15.69 -2.42 -19.14
CA GLU A 132 -14.64 -1.69 -19.84
C GLU A 132 -13.60 -1.10 -18.88
N LEU A 133 -14.06 -0.53 -17.77
CA LEU A 133 -13.18 -0.01 -16.71
C LEU A 133 -12.35 -1.12 -16.08
N ALA A 134 -12.93 -2.30 -15.90
CA ALA A 134 -12.22 -3.47 -15.37
C ALA A 134 -11.14 -3.97 -16.33
N GLN A 135 -11.45 -4.09 -17.63
CA GLN A 135 -10.46 -4.47 -18.64
C GLN A 135 -9.31 -3.46 -18.70
N PHE A 136 -9.62 -2.17 -18.63
CA PHE A 136 -8.60 -1.14 -18.55
C PHE A 136 -7.74 -1.25 -17.28
N GLY A 137 -8.39 -1.51 -16.13
CA GLY A 137 -7.70 -1.74 -14.85
C GLY A 137 -6.79 -2.97 -14.88
N VAL A 138 -7.26 -4.10 -15.44
CA VAL A 138 -6.43 -5.31 -15.63
C VAL A 138 -5.25 -5.02 -16.56
N GLY A 139 -5.49 -4.31 -17.67
CA GLY A 139 -4.43 -3.91 -18.59
C GLY A 139 -3.36 -3.03 -17.92
N ALA A 140 -3.80 -2.03 -17.15
CA ALA A 140 -2.91 -1.16 -16.38
C ALA A 140 -2.11 -1.94 -15.32
N MET A 141 -2.74 -2.89 -14.64
CA MET A 141 -2.06 -3.75 -13.66
C MET A 141 -1.02 -4.67 -14.32
N LEU A 142 -1.37 -5.28 -15.45
CA LEU A 142 -0.41 -6.11 -16.20
C LEU A 142 0.78 -5.26 -16.68
N ALA A 143 0.52 -4.06 -17.17
CA ALA A 143 1.58 -3.12 -17.55
C ALA A 143 2.47 -2.77 -16.33
N LEU A 144 1.88 -2.50 -15.18
CA LEU A 144 2.63 -2.24 -13.94
C LEU A 144 3.48 -3.44 -13.52
N LEU A 145 2.94 -4.66 -13.59
CA LEU A 145 3.69 -5.88 -13.28
C LEU A 145 4.86 -6.09 -14.24
N VAL A 146 4.64 -5.85 -15.55
CA VAL A 146 5.70 -5.91 -16.55
C VAL A 146 6.79 -4.88 -16.27
N VAL A 147 6.42 -3.65 -15.93
CA VAL A 147 7.37 -2.59 -15.55
C VAL A 147 8.16 -3.00 -14.29
N CYS A 148 7.49 -3.47 -13.24
CA CYS A 148 8.16 -3.94 -12.03
C CYS A 148 9.10 -5.12 -12.31
N TYR A 149 8.66 -6.08 -13.13
CA TYR A 149 9.51 -7.21 -13.55
C TYR A 149 10.72 -6.74 -14.35
N ALA A 150 10.52 -5.83 -15.30
CA ALA A 150 11.61 -5.26 -16.11
C ALA A 150 12.60 -4.47 -15.23
N MET A 151 12.10 -3.74 -14.23
CA MET A 151 12.96 -3.04 -13.26
C MET A 151 13.81 -4.01 -12.45
N VAL A 152 13.26 -5.13 -12.00
CA VAL A 152 14.01 -6.14 -11.25
C VAL A 152 15.05 -6.83 -12.14
N MET A 153 14.68 -7.21 -13.35
CA MET A 153 15.60 -7.89 -14.31
C MET A 153 16.68 -6.96 -14.84
N GLN A 154 16.43 -5.66 -14.91
CA GLN A 154 17.36 -4.65 -15.41
C GLN A 154 17.85 -3.71 -14.30
N ALA A 155 17.88 -4.18 -13.06
CA ALA A 155 18.28 -3.37 -11.90
C ALA A 155 19.53 -2.50 -12.13
N PRO A 156 20.64 -2.99 -12.72
CA PRO A 156 21.81 -2.17 -12.98
C PRO A 156 21.55 -1.05 -14.01
N ARG A 157 20.69 -1.26 -15.00
CA ARG A 157 20.33 -0.24 -16.00
C ARG A 157 19.35 0.78 -15.43
N VAL A 158 18.40 0.34 -14.62
CA VAL A 158 17.46 1.24 -13.93
C VAL A 158 18.19 2.14 -12.96
N LEU A 159 19.14 1.61 -12.19
CA LEU A 159 20.00 2.39 -11.29
C LEU A 159 20.81 3.45 -12.04
N SER A 160 21.39 3.10 -13.20
CA SER A 160 22.12 4.07 -14.02
C SER A 160 21.19 5.16 -14.58
N MET A 161 19.96 4.80 -14.96
CA MET A 161 18.97 5.76 -15.46
C MET A 161 18.46 6.67 -14.35
N VAL A 162 18.22 6.14 -13.14
CA VAL A 162 17.84 6.94 -11.96
C VAL A 162 18.97 7.90 -11.59
N ARG A 163 20.23 7.46 -11.57
CA ARG A 163 21.40 8.33 -11.36
C ARG A 163 21.49 9.42 -12.43
N TRP A 164 21.29 9.09 -13.69
CA TRP A 164 21.33 10.04 -14.79
C TRP A 164 20.22 11.10 -14.68
N VAL A 165 18.98 10.68 -14.35
CA VAL A 165 17.84 11.58 -14.13
C VAL A 165 18.07 12.47 -12.89
N ALA A 166 18.55 11.89 -11.79
CA ALA A 166 18.84 12.62 -10.56
C ALA A 166 19.89 13.71 -10.81
N HIS A 167 20.96 13.39 -11.54
CA HIS A 167 22.02 14.34 -11.94
C HIS A 167 21.49 15.47 -12.82
N ARG A 168 20.49 15.19 -13.67
CA ARG A 168 19.95 16.18 -14.62
C ARG A 168 18.87 17.08 -14.03
N VAL A 169 18.04 16.53 -13.14
CA VAL A 169 16.82 17.21 -12.63
C VAL A 169 17.05 17.83 -11.24
N LEU A 170 17.91 17.23 -10.43
CA LEU A 170 18.08 17.61 -9.02
C LEU A 170 19.57 17.67 -8.61
N PRO A 171 20.42 18.49 -9.25
CA PRO A 171 21.86 18.54 -8.95
C PRO A 171 22.19 18.93 -7.50
N ARG A 172 21.25 19.55 -6.79
CA ARG A 172 21.41 19.93 -5.36
C ARG A 172 21.08 18.81 -4.37
N PHE A 173 20.50 17.69 -4.83
CA PHE A 173 20.11 16.55 -3.99
C PHE A 173 20.92 15.28 -4.32
N GLU A 174 21.99 15.40 -5.08
CA GLU A 174 22.81 14.28 -5.54
C GLU A 174 23.34 13.44 -4.37
N ASP A 175 23.87 14.10 -3.33
CA ASP A 175 24.39 13.42 -2.14
C ASP A 175 23.30 12.67 -1.37
N VAL A 176 22.07 13.16 -1.39
CA VAL A 176 20.92 12.50 -0.74
C VAL A 176 20.45 11.31 -1.55
N VAL A 177 20.43 11.41 -2.89
CA VAL A 177 19.98 10.33 -3.78
C VAL A 177 21.03 9.25 -3.90
N VAL A 178 22.32 9.59 -3.96
CA VAL A 178 23.42 8.61 -4.02
C VAL A 178 23.55 7.87 -2.67
N GLY A 179 23.47 8.57 -1.55
CA GLY A 179 23.42 7.94 -0.22
C GLY A 179 22.14 7.13 0.05
N PHE A 180 21.15 7.21 -0.85
CA PHE A 180 19.92 6.44 -0.80
C PHE A 180 20.00 5.12 -1.60
N VAL A 181 20.99 5.00 -2.50
CA VAL A 181 21.15 3.89 -3.46
C VAL A 181 22.33 2.97 -3.07
N GLU A 182 23.28 3.47 -2.27
CA GLU A 182 24.34 2.69 -1.61
C GLU A 182 23.88 2.15 -0.26
#